data_205cc9029c4bfc5953cf4021fa3c83a7
#
_entry.id   205cc9029c4bfc5953cf4021fa3c83a7
#
_cell.length_a   1.000
_cell.length_b   1.000
_cell.length_c   1.000
_cell.angle_alpha   90.00
_cell.angle_beta   90.00
_cell.angle_gamma   90.00
#
_symmetry.space_group_name_H-M   'P 1'
#
loop_
_entity.id
_entity.type
_entity.pdbx_description
1 polymer ?
#
loop_
_entity_poly.entity_id
_entity_poly.type
_entity_poly.pdbx_seq_one_letter_code
_entity_poly.pdbx_strand_id
1 'polypeptide(L)'
;RTKLIPYGIVSYSEKTEKERIYIMTPIEEFAKLFERMYELCEENEWGDPFSYARSREIHIAGTLNHKISDTLSGADGIDEEGECEYKSTINENINGAYNGISVQSTWKEQNEYLLKDKIAKYKNHYVARYDGGKIAEIWKLDGMDVYNILLPKLEKKYPNILTKKDPRLGASLTKKEIYEHGIKVR
;
A
#
# COMPACT_ATOMS: atom_id res chain seq x y z
N ARG A 1 -7.87 -43.92 -1.34
CA ARG A 1 -6.43 -43.51 -1.28
C ARG A 1 -6.37 -41.99 -1.50
N THR A 2 -5.87 -41.28 -0.51
CA THR A 2 -5.71 -39.82 -0.56
C THR A 2 -4.37 -39.50 -1.21
N LYS A 3 -4.41 -38.73 -2.29
CA LYS A 3 -3.20 -38.15 -2.89
C LYS A 3 -3.16 -36.66 -2.53
N LEU A 4 -2.12 -36.24 -1.84
CA LEU A 4 -1.81 -34.82 -1.66
C LEU A 4 -1.25 -34.26 -2.95
N ILE A 5 -1.91 -33.26 -3.51
CA ILE A 5 -1.39 -32.43 -4.56
C ILE A 5 -1.01 -31.07 -3.92
N PRO A 6 0.04 -30.37 -4.39
CA PRO A 6 0.58 -29.18 -3.70
C PRO A 6 -0.40 -28.00 -3.50
N TYR A 7 -1.59 -28.08 -4.04
CA TYR A 7 -2.60 -26.99 -3.98
C TYR A 7 -4.01 -27.55 -3.79
N GLY A 8 -4.29 -28.19 -2.64
CA GLY A 8 -5.64 -28.55 -2.23
C GLY A 8 -5.83 -30.01 -1.80
N ILE A 9 -6.76 -30.22 -0.89
CA ILE A 9 -7.19 -31.56 -0.43
C ILE A 9 -8.31 -32.02 -1.33
N VAL A 10 -8.10 -33.12 -2.08
CA VAL A 10 -9.17 -33.81 -2.83
C VAL A 10 -9.58 -35.05 -2.05
N SER A 11 -10.80 -35.08 -1.49
CA SER A 11 -11.38 -36.28 -0.95
C SER A 11 -12.12 -37.03 -2.07
N TYR A 12 -11.77 -38.30 -2.28
CA TYR A 12 -12.50 -39.17 -3.17
C TYR A 12 -13.58 -39.90 -2.38
N SER A 13 -14.86 -39.73 -2.72
CA SER A 13 -15.92 -40.64 -2.37
C SER A 13 -16.31 -41.47 -3.60
N GLU A 14 -16.28 -42.79 -3.46
CA GLU A 14 -16.81 -43.71 -4.50
C GLU A 14 -18.33 -43.60 -4.52
N LYS A 15 -18.87 -42.74 -5.41
CA LYS A 15 -20.29 -42.78 -5.79
C LYS A 15 -20.46 -42.41 -7.27
N THR A 16 -20.96 -43.41 -8.01
CA THR A 16 -21.68 -43.37 -9.31
C THR A 16 -21.18 -42.46 -10.44
N GLU A 17 -21.09 -43.04 -11.63
CA GLU A 17 -20.62 -42.53 -12.95
C GLU A 17 -21.20 -41.17 -13.43
N LYS A 18 -21.89 -40.39 -12.61
CA LYS A 18 -22.50 -39.11 -13.01
C LYS A 18 -21.91 -37.84 -12.39
N GLU A 19 -21.00 -37.93 -11.44
CA GLU A 19 -20.34 -36.75 -10.91
C GLU A 19 -18.93 -36.63 -11.54
N ARG A 20 -18.84 -35.95 -12.68
CA ARG A 20 -17.54 -35.46 -13.15
C ARG A 20 -17.01 -34.48 -12.11
N ILE A 21 -15.97 -34.86 -11.38
CA ILE A 21 -15.23 -33.93 -10.54
C ILE A 21 -14.67 -32.85 -11.48
N TYR A 22 -15.27 -31.67 -11.42
CA TYR A 22 -14.76 -30.52 -12.14
C TYR A 22 -13.50 -30.03 -11.42
N ILE A 23 -12.34 -30.26 -12.04
CA ILE A 23 -11.07 -29.72 -11.56
C ILE A 23 -10.89 -28.36 -12.25
N MET A 24 -10.98 -27.31 -11.46
CA MET A 24 -10.78 -25.94 -11.92
C MET A 24 -9.36 -25.76 -12.46
N THR A 25 -9.24 -25.14 -13.60
CA THR A 25 -7.94 -24.78 -14.17
C THR A 25 -7.31 -23.61 -13.36
N PRO A 26 -5.97 -23.43 -13.37
CA PRO A 26 -5.34 -22.29 -12.72
C PRO A 26 -5.86 -20.93 -13.20
N ILE A 27 -6.28 -20.81 -14.46
CA ILE A 27 -6.89 -19.57 -15.01
C ILE A 27 -8.27 -19.32 -14.38
N GLU A 28 -9.08 -20.35 -14.26
CA GLU A 28 -10.41 -20.23 -13.62
C GLU A 28 -10.28 -19.94 -12.11
N GLU A 29 -9.30 -20.54 -11.44
CA GLU A 29 -9.00 -20.25 -10.05
C GLU A 29 -8.57 -18.80 -9.89
N PHE A 30 -7.66 -18.31 -10.73
CA PHE A 30 -7.24 -16.91 -10.72
C PHE A 30 -8.42 -15.95 -10.94
N ALA A 31 -9.30 -16.25 -11.92
CA ALA A 31 -10.47 -15.43 -12.19
C ALA A 31 -11.39 -15.34 -10.97
N LYS A 32 -11.66 -16.46 -10.30
CA LYS A 32 -12.48 -16.49 -9.07
C LYS A 32 -11.83 -15.73 -7.91
N LEU A 33 -10.51 -15.83 -7.73
CA LEU A 33 -9.80 -15.06 -6.71
C LEU A 33 -9.86 -13.56 -6.99
N PHE A 34 -9.74 -13.17 -8.27
CA PHE A 34 -9.86 -11.79 -8.69
C PHE A 34 -11.26 -11.21 -8.38
N GLU A 35 -12.32 -11.95 -8.78
CA GLU A 35 -13.71 -11.60 -8.47
C GLU A 35 -13.93 -11.52 -6.94
N ARG A 36 -13.42 -12.51 -6.18
CA ARG A 36 -13.57 -12.52 -4.71
C ARG A 36 -12.87 -11.36 -4.03
N MET A 37 -11.71 -10.92 -4.52
CA MET A 37 -11.06 -9.71 -3.99
C MET A 37 -11.95 -8.48 -4.17
N TYR A 38 -12.59 -8.34 -5.33
CA TYR A 38 -13.50 -7.24 -5.61
C TYR A 38 -14.73 -7.29 -4.68
N GLU A 39 -15.39 -8.44 -4.58
CA GLU A 39 -16.54 -8.65 -3.69
C GLU A 39 -16.23 -8.30 -2.24
N LEU A 40 -15.07 -8.75 -1.72
CA LEU A 40 -14.63 -8.42 -0.35
C LEU A 40 -14.51 -6.91 -0.13
N CYS A 41 -14.02 -6.19 -1.13
CA CYS A 41 -13.89 -4.74 -1.05
C CYS A 41 -15.27 -4.04 -1.13
N GLU A 42 -16.20 -4.54 -1.94
CA GLU A 42 -17.58 -4.06 -2.02
C GLU A 42 -18.34 -4.31 -0.71
N GLU A 43 -18.26 -5.53 -0.16
CA GLU A 43 -18.90 -5.93 1.10
C GLU A 43 -18.46 -5.08 2.30
N ASN A 44 -17.24 -4.53 2.26
CA ASN A 44 -16.64 -3.77 3.35
C ASN A 44 -16.43 -2.28 3.03
N GLU A 45 -16.92 -1.79 1.90
CA GLU A 45 -16.79 -0.39 1.46
C GLU A 45 -15.33 0.10 1.33
N TRP A 46 -14.40 -0.80 0.99
CA TRP A 46 -12.96 -0.48 0.87
C TRP A 46 -12.57 0.13 -0.48
N GLY A 47 -13.51 0.26 -1.43
CA GLY A 47 -13.26 0.73 -2.79
C GLY A 47 -12.62 -0.34 -3.67
N ASP A 48 -12.32 0.02 -4.92
CA ASP A 48 -11.77 -0.91 -5.91
C ASP A 48 -10.33 -1.36 -5.55
N PRO A 49 -10.10 -2.68 -5.28
CA PRO A 49 -8.78 -3.19 -4.90
C PRO A 49 -7.73 -3.07 -6.00
N PHE A 50 -8.15 -2.88 -7.25
CA PHE A 50 -7.24 -2.78 -8.40
C PHE A 50 -6.87 -1.34 -8.74
N SER A 51 -7.47 -0.36 -8.06
CA SER A 51 -7.13 1.06 -8.19
C SER A 51 -5.93 1.44 -7.34
N TYR A 52 -4.97 2.15 -7.93
CA TYR A 52 -3.76 2.65 -7.25
C TYR A 52 -2.99 1.55 -6.48
N ALA A 53 -2.79 1.75 -5.18
CA ALA A 53 -2.12 0.79 -4.29
C ALA A 53 -3.10 0.05 -3.36
N ARG A 54 -4.43 0.17 -3.58
CA ARG A 54 -5.48 -0.22 -2.63
C ARG A 54 -5.35 -1.64 -2.10
N SER A 55 -5.11 -2.63 -2.95
CA SER A 55 -4.92 -4.02 -2.49
C SER A 55 -3.72 -4.18 -1.56
N ARG A 56 -2.64 -3.39 -1.75
CA ARG A 56 -1.49 -3.42 -0.85
C ARG A 56 -1.77 -2.66 0.45
N GLU A 57 -2.53 -1.58 0.41
CA GLU A 57 -2.98 -0.84 1.60
C GLU A 57 -3.81 -1.75 2.49
N ILE A 58 -4.80 -2.47 1.92
CA ILE A 58 -5.62 -3.47 2.63
C ILE A 58 -4.74 -4.57 3.23
N HIS A 59 -3.76 -5.08 2.47
CA HIS A 59 -2.85 -6.12 2.94
C HIS A 59 -1.94 -5.64 4.08
N ILE A 60 -1.44 -4.40 4.02
CA ILE A 60 -0.65 -3.79 5.11
C ILE A 60 -1.52 -3.61 6.34
N ALA A 61 -2.72 -3.03 6.19
CA ALA A 61 -3.67 -2.85 7.29
C ALA A 61 -4.00 -4.18 7.99
N GLY A 62 -4.36 -5.22 7.21
CA GLY A 62 -4.63 -6.55 7.75
C GLY A 62 -3.43 -7.19 8.44
N THR A 63 -2.20 -6.96 7.93
CA THR A 63 -0.96 -7.46 8.53
C THR A 63 -0.65 -6.80 9.87
N LEU A 64 -0.97 -5.51 10.01
CA LEU A 64 -0.71 -4.70 11.22
C LEU A 64 -1.92 -4.64 12.16
N ASN A 65 -3.04 -5.27 11.81
CA ASN A 65 -4.31 -5.18 12.53
C ASN A 65 -4.83 -3.73 12.66
N HIS A 66 -4.62 -2.93 11.61
CA HIS A 66 -5.18 -1.59 11.48
C HIS A 66 -6.55 -1.64 10.79
N LYS A 67 -7.32 -0.56 10.90
CA LYS A 67 -8.48 -0.35 10.05
C LYS A 67 -8.05 0.26 8.73
N ILE A 68 -8.70 -0.13 7.63
CA ILE A 68 -8.50 0.52 6.34
C ILE A 68 -9.35 1.80 6.29
N SER A 69 -8.86 2.84 5.63
CA SER A 69 -9.66 4.05 5.41
C SER A 69 -10.77 3.80 4.39
N ASP A 70 -11.95 4.36 4.61
CA ASP A 70 -13.12 4.20 3.74
C ASP A 70 -13.00 5.02 2.42
N THR A 71 -11.97 5.87 2.33
CA THR A 71 -11.75 6.74 1.16
C THR A 71 -10.47 6.37 0.42
N LEU A 72 -10.48 6.56 -0.92
CA LEU A 72 -9.30 6.44 -1.78
C LEU A 72 -8.43 7.71 -1.79
N SER A 73 -8.85 8.76 -1.08
CA SER A 73 -8.13 10.02 -0.95
C SER A 73 -7.98 10.39 0.53
N GLY A 74 -6.80 10.80 0.93
CA GLY A 74 -6.52 11.12 2.33
C GLY A 74 -5.64 10.08 2.99
N ALA A 75 -6.02 9.63 4.20
CA ALA A 75 -5.34 8.56 4.91
C ALA A 75 -5.53 7.21 4.23
N ASP A 76 -4.52 6.36 4.26
CA ASP A 76 -4.60 5.00 3.75
C ASP A 76 -5.18 4.03 4.79
N GLY A 77 -4.96 4.30 6.09
CA GLY A 77 -5.45 3.48 7.19
C GLY A 77 -5.59 4.25 8.50
N ILE A 78 -6.02 3.53 9.53
CA ILE A 78 -6.19 4.04 10.89
C ILE A 78 -5.52 3.05 11.84
N ASP A 79 -4.49 3.51 12.56
CA ASP A 79 -3.81 2.80 13.62
C ASP A 79 -4.29 3.23 15.02
N GLU A 80 -3.58 2.84 16.08
CA GLU A 80 -3.92 3.18 17.46
C GLU A 80 -3.79 4.70 17.76
N GLU A 81 -3.01 5.43 16.95
CA GLU A 81 -2.75 6.87 17.12
C GLU A 81 -3.56 7.74 16.15
N GLY A 82 -4.36 7.14 15.26
CA GLY A 82 -5.25 7.82 14.32
C GLY A 82 -4.96 7.50 12.85
N GLU A 83 -5.25 8.47 11.97
CA GLU A 83 -5.00 8.34 10.54
C GLU A 83 -3.51 8.13 10.24
N CYS A 84 -3.20 7.17 9.36
CA CYS A 84 -1.84 6.85 8.96
C CYS A 84 -1.69 6.69 7.43
N GLU A 85 -0.46 6.76 6.96
CA GLU A 85 -0.09 6.67 5.55
C GLU A 85 0.69 5.39 5.28
N TYR A 86 0.39 4.69 4.18
CA TYR A 86 1.13 3.51 3.75
C TYR A 86 1.92 3.79 2.47
N LYS A 87 3.13 3.25 2.42
CA LYS A 87 3.93 3.20 1.20
C LYS A 87 4.41 1.78 0.98
N SER A 88 4.38 1.33 -0.26
CA SER A 88 4.81 -0.02 -0.60
C SER A 88 5.73 -0.03 -1.81
N THR A 89 6.68 -0.95 -1.80
CA THR A 89 7.59 -1.20 -2.91
C THR A 89 7.78 -2.69 -3.17
N ILE A 90 8.04 -3.04 -4.41
CA ILE A 90 8.46 -4.38 -4.85
C ILE A 90 9.96 -4.41 -5.20
N ASN A 91 10.65 -3.29 -5.03
CA ASN A 91 12.08 -3.20 -5.31
C ASN A 91 12.88 -4.03 -4.30
N GLU A 92 14.04 -4.50 -4.71
CA GLU A 92 14.98 -5.20 -3.83
C GLU A 92 15.36 -4.34 -2.60
N ASN A 93 15.60 -3.05 -2.82
CA ASN A 93 15.82 -2.10 -1.75
C ASN A 93 14.51 -1.41 -1.36
N ILE A 94 14.17 -1.45 -0.07
CA ILE A 94 13.01 -0.73 0.46
C ILE A 94 13.13 0.76 0.17
N ASN A 95 12.04 1.38 -0.25
CA ASN A 95 11.90 2.81 -0.46
C ASN A 95 10.44 3.24 -0.27
N GLY A 96 10.22 4.47 0.16
CA GLY A 96 8.89 5.07 0.30
C GLY A 96 8.72 6.22 -0.69
N ALA A 97 7.92 6.05 -1.74
CA ALA A 97 7.71 7.07 -2.77
C ALA A 97 6.49 7.94 -2.45
N TYR A 98 6.72 9.24 -2.31
CA TYR A 98 5.69 10.28 -2.14
C TYR A 98 5.59 11.07 -3.44
N ASN A 99 4.75 10.61 -4.34
CA ASN A 99 4.55 11.19 -5.67
C ASN A 99 3.16 11.84 -5.79
N GLY A 100 2.96 12.64 -6.84
CA GLY A 100 1.66 13.24 -7.12
C GLY A 100 1.23 14.35 -6.15
N ILE A 101 2.17 14.92 -5.39
CA ILE A 101 1.89 16.01 -4.44
C ILE A 101 1.46 17.25 -5.23
N SER A 102 0.29 17.79 -4.90
CA SER A 102 -0.24 19.01 -5.51
C SER A 102 0.68 20.20 -5.23
N VAL A 103 0.88 21.03 -6.24
CA VAL A 103 1.78 22.18 -6.17
C VAL A 103 1.00 23.43 -5.81
N GLN A 104 1.47 24.16 -4.79
CA GLN A 104 0.93 25.45 -4.36
C GLN A 104 1.63 26.59 -5.08
N SER A 105 1.06 27.80 -5.01
CA SER A 105 1.55 28.98 -5.78
C SER A 105 2.91 29.48 -5.30
N THR A 106 3.20 29.36 -4.02
CA THR A 106 4.47 29.76 -3.40
C THR A 106 5.10 28.63 -2.61
N TRP A 107 6.43 28.67 -2.42
CA TRP A 107 7.10 27.68 -1.57
C TRP A 107 6.62 27.74 -0.11
N LYS A 108 6.27 28.91 0.39
CA LYS A 108 5.71 29.07 1.73
C LYS A 108 4.38 28.30 1.89
N GLU A 109 3.47 28.49 0.94
CA GLU A 109 2.19 27.75 0.91
C GLU A 109 2.41 26.25 0.70
N GLN A 110 3.37 25.89 -0.17
CA GLN A 110 3.74 24.49 -0.39
C GLN A 110 4.24 23.83 0.88
N ASN A 111 5.10 24.50 1.63
CA ASN A 111 5.63 24.02 2.89
C ASN A 111 4.52 23.84 3.95
N GLU A 112 3.62 24.82 4.07
CA GLU A 112 2.47 24.75 4.95
C GLU A 112 1.53 23.60 4.59
N TYR A 113 1.26 23.38 3.31
CA TYR A 113 0.47 22.25 2.78
C TYR A 113 1.12 20.89 3.11
N LEU A 114 2.44 20.76 2.94
CA LEU A 114 3.17 19.54 3.28
C LEU A 114 3.11 19.23 4.78
N LEU A 115 3.19 20.26 5.61
CA LEU A 115 3.16 20.14 7.06
C LEU A 115 1.77 19.80 7.58
N LYS A 116 0.73 20.54 7.17
CA LYS A 116 -0.61 20.47 7.76
C LYS A 116 -1.56 19.50 7.10
N ASP A 117 -1.42 19.30 5.77
CA ASP A 117 -2.45 18.64 4.98
C ASP A 117 -1.96 17.38 4.26
N LYS A 118 -0.63 17.17 4.11
CA LYS A 118 -0.14 16.08 3.24
C LYS A 118 0.80 15.09 3.91
N ILE A 119 1.88 15.52 4.55
CA ILE A 119 2.88 14.60 5.11
C ILE A 119 2.78 14.54 6.62
N ALA A 120 3.13 15.61 7.33
CA ALA A 120 3.13 15.61 8.79
C ALA A 120 1.71 15.65 9.42
N LYS A 121 0.66 15.73 8.60
CA LYS A 121 -0.72 15.50 9.03
C LYS A 121 -0.90 14.12 9.67
N TYR A 122 -0.26 13.11 9.09
CA TYR A 122 -0.32 11.75 9.60
C TYR A 122 0.82 11.50 10.57
N LYS A 123 0.50 11.11 11.81
CA LYS A 123 1.51 10.85 12.82
C LYS A 123 2.42 9.70 12.44
N ASN A 124 1.87 8.66 11.83
CA ASN A 124 2.57 7.45 11.48
C ASN A 124 2.55 7.18 9.97
N HIS A 125 3.72 6.86 9.43
CA HIS A 125 3.90 6.37 8.07
C HIS A 125 4.48 4.97 8.11
N TYR A 126 3.92 4.05 7.35
CA TYR A 126 4.38 2.68 7.26
C TYR A 126 4.91 2.40 5.86
N VAL A 127 6.15 1.94 5.78
CA VAL A 127 6.79 1.59 4.51
C VAL A 127 6.99 0.08 4.46
N ALA A 128 6.32 -0.58 3.52
CA ALA A 128 6.35 -2.02 3.33
C ALA A 128 7.17 -2.41 2.09
N ARG A 129 8.01 -3.42 2.21
CA ARG A 129 8.65 -4.09 1.08
C ARG A 129 8.04 -5.45 0.85
N TYR A 130 7.70 -5.71 -0.39
CA TYR A 130 7.15 -6.98 -0.86
C TYR A 130 8.21 -7.81 -1.56
N ASP A 131 8.11 -9.13 -1.39
CA ASP A 131 8.90 -10.12 -2.09
C ASP A 131 7.98 -11.29 -2.45
N GLY A 132 7.86 -11.61 -3.74
CA GLY A 132 7.01 -12.67 -4.26
C GLY A 132 5.55 -12.60 -3.76
N GLY A 133 4.96 -11.41 -3.68
CA GLY A 133 3.59 -11.20 -3.21
C GLY A 133 3.42 -11.21 -1.69
N LYS A 134 4.49 -11.41 -0.92
CA LYS A 134 4.47 -11.40 0.56
C LYS A 134 5.15 -10.14 1.09
N ILE A 135 4.69 -9.67 2.24
CA ILE A 135 5.39 -8.61 2.97
C ILE A 135 6.66 -9.20 3.60
N ALA A 136 7.82 -8.69 3.17
CA ALA A 136 9.11 -9.07 3.68
C ALA A 136 9.52 -8.26 4.92
N GLU A 137 9.14 -6.99 4.95
CA GLU A 137 9.39 -6.08 6.07
C GLU A 137 8.44 -4.88 6.05
N ILE A 138 8.11 -4.35 7.23
CA ILE A 138 7.39 -3.08 7.40
C ILE A 138 8.14 -2.24 8.44
N TRP A 139 8.32 -0.96 8.12
CA TRP A 139 8.93 0.04 8.99
C TRP A 139 7.95 1.16 9.28
N LYS A 140 7.80 1.52 10.56
CA LYS A 140 7.00 2.65 11.04
C LYS A 140 7.92 3.85 11.21
N LEU A 141 7.54 5.01 10.66
CA LEU A 141 8.26 6.29 10.80
C LEU A 141 7.29 7.34 11.37
N ASP A 142 7.82 8.25 12.17
CA ASP A 142 7.08 9.43 12.60
C ASP A 142 6.86 10.40 11.42
N GLY A 143 5.68 11.00 11.34
CA GLY A 143 5.31 11.88 10.23
C GLY A 143 6.15 13.16 10.16
N MET A 144 6.62 13.69 11.30
CA MET A 144 7.54 14.83 11.32
C MET A 144 8.93 14.46 10.81
N ASP A 145 9.41 13.25 11.12
CA ASP A 145 10.67 12.75 10.57
C ASP A 145 10.57 12.58 9.06
N VAL A 146 9.50 11.97 8.57
CA VAL A 146 9.22 11.85 7.12
C VAL A 146 9.19 13.23 6.46
N TYR A 147 8.49 14.20 7.05
CA TYR A 147 8.42 15.57 6.55
C TYR A 147 9.83 16.21 6.50
N ASN A 148 10.59 16.14 7.57
CA ASN A 148 11.93 16.72 7.66
C ASN A 148 12.91 16.11 6.63
N ILE A 149 12.81 14.81 6.37
CA ILE A 149 13.64 14.13 5.36
C ILE A 149 13.25 14.52 3.93
N LEU A 150 11.94 14.65 3.66
CA LEU A 150 11.46 14.93 2.31
C LEU A 150 11.51 16.41 1.95
N LEU A 151 11.37 17.32 2.92
CA LEU A 151 11.29 18.76 2.69
C LEU A 151 12.43 19.30 1.83
N PRO A 152 13.71 19.08 2.13
CA PRO A 152 14.81 19.61 1.32
C PRO A 152 14.85 19.02 -0.10
N LYS A 153 14.38 17.78 -0.27
CA LYS A 153 14.29 17.12 -1.58
C LYS A 153 13.19 17.73 -2.44
N LEU A 154 12.06 18.10 -1.84
CA LEU A 154 10.92 18.71 -2.49
C LEU A 154 11.22 20.18 -2.82
N GLU A 155 11.84 20.91 -1.89
CA GLU A 155 12.26 22.30 -2.08
C GLU A 155 13.18 22.48 -3.29
N LYS A 156 14.18 21.62 -3.40
CA LYS A 156 15.11 21.61 -4.55
C LYS A 156 14.39 21.40 -5.90
N LYS A 157 13.29 20.65 -5.90
CA LYS A 157 12.53 20.34 -7.12
C LYS A 157 11.48 21.41 -7.46
N TYR A 158 10.99 22.14 -6.45
CA TYR A 158 9.85 23.03 -6.56
C TYR A 158 9.97 24.06 -7.68
N PRO A 159 11.07 24.80 -7.85
CA PRO A 159 11.18 25.82 -8.93
C PRO A 159 11.01 25.22 -10.33
N ASN A 160 11.53 24.01 -10.55
CA ASN A 160 11.50 23.36 -11.86
C ASN A 160 10.14 22.74 -12.19
N ILE A 161 9.29 22.51 -11.17
CA ILE A 161 7.97 21.91 -11.35
C ILE A 161 6.95 22.95 -11.80
N LEU A 162 7.08 24.21 -11.35
CA LEU A 162 6.15 25.30 -11.68
C LEU A 162 6.01 25.57 -13.19
N THR A 163 7.00 25.19 -13.97
CA THR A 163 7.00 25.37 -15.43
C THR A 163 6.30 24.25 -16.19
N LYS A 164 5.88 23.18 -15.52
CA LYS A 164 5.23 22.02 -16.16
C LYS A 164 3.74 22.26 -16.37
N LYS A 165 3.18 21.62 -17.40
CA LYS A 165 1.75 21.69 -17.72
C LYS A 165 0.86 21.08 -16.63
N ASP A 166 1.31 19.97 -16.01
CA ASP A 166 0.69 19.33 -14.85
C ASP A 166 1.74 19.22 -13.75
N PRO A 167 1.84 20.26 -12.90
CA PRO A 167 2.88 20.31 -11.88
C PRO A 167 2.53 19.34 -10.73
N ARG A 168 3.42 18.37 -10.51
CA ARG A 168 3.33 17.44 -9.38
C ARG A 168 4.69 17.28 -8.73
N LEU A 169 4.76 17.52 -7.44
CA LEU A 169 5.96 17.26 -6.67
C LEU A 169 6.05 15.78 -6.28
N GLY A 170 7.28 15.35 -6.05
CA GLY A 170 7.53 14.02 -5.52
C GLY A 170 8.96 13.84 -5.03
N ALA A 171 9.08 13.07 -3.95
CA ALA A 171 10.35 12.65 -3.38
C ALA A 171 10.19 11.26 -2.76
N SER A 172 11.32 10.61 -2.45
CA SER A 172 11.29 9.29 -1.85
C SER A 172 12.19 9.20 -0.63
N LEU A 173 11.75 8.42 0.34
CA LEU A 173 12.60 7.91 1.40
C LEU A 173 13.49 6.81 0.81
N THR A 174 14.78 6.87 1.09
CA THR A 174 15.75 5.84 0.74
C THR A 174 15.78 4.75 1.82
N LYS A 175 16.34 3.58 1.50
CA LYS A 175 16.56 2.50 2.46
C LYS A 175 17.31 2.98 3.72
N LYS A 176 18.36 3.79 3.51
CA LYS A 176 19.17 4.34 4.62
C LYS A 176 18.30 5.19 5.56
N GLU A 177 17.54 6.13 5.03
CA GLU A 177 16.67 7.01 5.81
C GLU A 177 15.57 6.23 6.55
N ILE A 178 14.98 5.21 5.90
CA ILE A 178 13.98 4.35 6.54
C ILE A 178 14.58 3.60 7.73
N TYR A 179 15.79 3.08 7.58
CA TYR A 179 16.46 2.30 8.64
C TYR A 179 16.99 3.17 9.78
N GLU A 180 17.41 4.42 9.49
CA GLU A 180 17.90 5.37 10.49
C GLU A 180 16.78 5.99 11.33
N HIS A 181 15.62 6.25 10.75
CA HIS A 181 14.52 6.96 11.39
C HIS A 181 13.31 6.08 11.73
N GLY A 182 13.25 4.88 11.19
CA GLY A 182 12.11 3.99 11.38
C GLY A 182 12.32 2.93 12.46
N ILE A 183 11.20 2.38 12.91
CA ILE A 183 11.14 1.22 13.79
C ILE A 183 10.59 0.06 12.96
N LYS A 184 11.32 -1.06 12.91
CA LYS A 184 10.84 -2.26 12.25
C LYS A 184 9.68 -2.87 13.04
N VAL A 185 8.51 -2.97 12.40
CA VAL A 185 7.29 -3.52 13.02
C VAL A 185 6.94 -4.91 12.46
N ARG A 186 7.57 -5.28 11.35
CA ARG A 186 7.47 -6.64 10.79
C ARG A 186 8.75 -7.05 10.06
#